data_0430d88b8422005103211a849564c1f6
#
_entry.id   0430d88b8422005103211a849564c1f6
#
_cell.length_a   1.000
_cell.length_b   1.000
_cell.length_c   1.000
_cell.angle_alpha   90.00
_cell.angle_beta   90.00
_cell.angle_gamma   90.00
#
_symmetry.space_group_name_H-M   'P 1'
#
loop_
_entity.id
_entity.type
_entity.pdbx_description
1 polymer ?
#
loop_
_entity_poly.entity_id
_entity_poly.type
_entity_poly.pdbx_seq_one_letter_code
_entity_poly.pdbx_strand_id
1 'polypeptide(L)'
;MAKQLQARRLNGIDHNPWVEFVRLSKEYDVVNLGQGFPDFSPPDFAVQAFQQATSGDFMLNQYTMAFGYPPLTKILASFFGKLLGQELDPLKNVLVTVGAYGALFTAFQALVDEGDEVIIIEPAFDCYEPMTLMAGGRPVFVSLRPVFSKMELELVADLCQQHDVLCISDEVYQWLVYDGHQHISIASLPGMWERTLTIGSAGKSFSATGWKVGWVMGPDNIMKHLRTVHQNSVFHCPTQGQAAVAQCFEREQQHFGQPSSYFLQLPKAMQLNRDHMIRSLQSVGLKPLIPQGSYFLIADISDFKRKMPDLPGVEDEPYDRCFAKWMIKNKGLVAIPVSIFFSQPHQKDFDHYIRFCFVKDEATLQAMDERLQKWKRELHP
;
A
#
# COMPACT_ATOMS: atom_id res chain seq x y z
N MET A 1 7.81 10.02 -42.37
CA MET A 1 7.17 9.21 -41.30
C MET A 1 6.76 10.14 -40.19
N ALA A 2 5.52 10.00 -39.70
CA ALA A 2 5.08 10.79 -38.55
C ALA A 2 5.93 10.44 -37.31
N LYS A 3 6.29 11.45 -36.52
CA LYS A 3 7.04 11.23 -35.27
C LYS A 3 6.21 10.38 -34.32
N GLN A 4 6.78 9.30 -33.77
CA GLN A 4 6.15 8.54 -32.70
C GLN A 4 6.01 9.47 -31.48
N LEU A 5 4.77 9.69 -31.01
CA LEU A 5 4.47 10.64 -29.92
C LEU A 5 4.78 10.06 -28.55
N GLN A 6 4.66 8.73 -28.41
CA GLN A 6 4.89 8.04 -27.15
C GLN A 6 6.39 7.79 -26.91
N ALA A 7 6.85 8.04 -25.69
CA ALA A 7 8.20 7.66 -25.28
C ALA A 7 8.32 6.13 -25.18
N ARG A 8 9.41 5.55 -25.68
CA ARG A 8 9.64 4.10 -25.72
C ARG A 8 9.49 3.41 -24.36
N ARG A 9 9.90 4.09 -23.27
CA ARG A 9 9.78 3.57 -21.91
C ARG A 9 8.34 3.39 -21.40
N LEU A 10 7.34 3.88 -22.14
CA LEU A 10 5.92 3.72 -21.81
C LEU A 10 5.26 2.54 -22.55
N ASN A 11 6.01 1.83 -23.38
CA ASN A 11 5.47 0.68 -24.09
C ASN A 11 5.18 -0.46 -23.11
N GLY A 12 3.95 -0.98 -23.16
CA GLY A 12 3.50 -2.12 -22.33
C GLY A 12 3.06 -1.78 -20.92
N ILE A 13 3.08 -0.48 -20.53
CA ILE A 13 2.66 -0.03 -19.19
C ILE A 13 1.42 0.89 -19.21
N ASP A 14 0.75 1.01 -20.32
CA ASP A 14 -0.45 1.83 -20.54
C ASP A 14 -1.74 1.16 -20.05
N HIS A 15 -1.71 -0.14 -19.73
CA HIS A 15 -2.86 -0.87 -19.22
C HIS A 15 -2.97 -0.73 -17.71
N ASN A 16 -4.11 -0.14 -17.26
CA ASN A 16 -4.44 -0.04 -15.84
C ASN A 16 -5.62 -0.95 -15.50
N PRO A 17 -5.41 -2.09 -14.81
CA PRO A 17 -6.47 -3.04 -14.49
C PRO A 17 -7.56 -2.47 -13.57
N TRP A 18 -7.25 -1.44 -12.79
CA TRP A 18 -8.20 -0.81 -11.87
C TRP A 18 -9.35 -0.07 -12.57
N VAL A 19 -9.11 0.46 -13.79
CA VAL A 19 -10.09 1.25 -14.52
C VAL A 19 -11.38 0.46 -14.77
N GLU A 20 -11.25 -0.82 -15.11
CA GLU A 20 -12.40 -1.69 -15.35
C GLU A 20 -13.23 -1.91 -14.07
N PHE A 21 -12.59 -2.24 -12.95
CA PHE A 21 -13.29 -2.48 -11.68
C PHE A 21 -13.92 -1.22 -11.12
N VAL A 22 -13.29 -0.05 -11.27
CA VAL A 22 -13.87 1.25 -10.91
C VAL A 22 -15.09 1.56 -11.76
N ARG A 23 -15.05 1.29 -13.08
CA ARG A 23 -16.18 1.48 -13.98
C ARG A 23 -17.36 0.57 -13.58
N LEU A 24 -17.10 -0.73 -13.41
CA LEU A 24 -18.13 -1.68 -12.99
C LEU A 24 -18.74 -1.31 -11.63
N SER A 25 -17.93 -0.84 -10.68
CA SER A 25 -18.42 -0.37 -9.37
C SER A 25 -19.37 0.83 -9.45
N LYS A 26 -19.34 1.60 -10.54
CA LYS A 26 -20.25 2.72 -10.78
C LYS A 26 -21.50 2.32 -11.56
N GLU A 27 -21.42 1.25 -12.34
CA GLU A 27 -22.51 0.78 -13.19
C GLU A 27 -23.54 -0.09 -12.43
N TYR A 28 -23.11 -0.72 -11.32
CA TYR A 28 -23.93 -1.63 -10.54
C TYR A 28 -24.11 -1.12 -9.10
N ASP A 29 -25.22 -1.51 -8.46
CA ASP A 29 -25.46 -1.28 -7.03
C ASP A 29 -24.61 -2.26 -6.21
N VAL A 30 -23.47 -1.79 -5.71
CA VAL A 30 -22.44 -2.63 -5.11
C VAL A 30 -21.94 -2.14 -3.76
N VAL A 31 -21.52 -3.08 -2.92
CA VAL A 31 -20.69 -2.83 -1.74
C VAL A 31 -19.22 -2.95 -2.15
N ASN A 32 -18.46 -1.87 -2.01
CA ASN A 32 -17.07 -1.82 -2.45
C ASN A 32 -16.11 -2.35 -1.38
N LEU A 33 -15.77 -3.61 -1.49
CA LEU A 33 -14.76 -4.27 -0.67
C LEU A 33 -13.43 -4.49 -1.44
N GLY A 34 -13.29 -3.93 -2.63
CA GLY A 34 -12.11 -4.14 -3.49
C GLY A 34 -11.04 -3.06 -3.30
N GLN A 35 -11.44 -1.79 -3.26
CA GLN A 35 -10.51 -0.67 -3.19
C GLN A 35 -9.96 -0.47 -1.78
N GLY A 36 -8.63 -0.28 -1.71
CA GLY A 36 -7.85 -0.20 -0.48
C GLY A 36 -7.81 1.21 0.12
N PHE A 37 -8.97 1.75 0.53
CA PHE A 37 -9.05 2.98 1.30
C PHE A 37 -10.15 2.90 2.37
N PRO A 38 -9.98 3.60 3.51
CA PRO A 38 -11.03 3.75 4.51
C PRO A 38 -12.24 4.50 3.91
N ASP A 39 -13.45 4.05 4.24
CA ASP A 39 -14.71 4.73 3.91
C ASP A 39 -15.31 5.45 5.13
N PHE A 40 -14.48 5.69 6.12
CA PHE A 40 -14.74 6.50 7.29
C PHE A 40 -13.74 7.67 7.39
N SER A 41 -14.08 8.69 8.16
CA SER A 41 -13.23 9.86 8.34
C SER A 41 -11.90 9.53 9.00
N PRO A 42 -10.82 10.27 8.68
CA PRO A 42 -9.62 10.27 9.51
C PRO A 42 -9.96 10.61 10.97
N PRO A 43 -9.11 10.28 11.95
CA PRO A 43 -9.38 10.59 13.35
C PRO A 43 -9.52 12.10 13.55
N ASP A 44 -10.40 12.51 14.48
CA ASP A 44 -10.77 13.91 14.70
C ASP A 44 -9.57 14.82 14.88
N PHE A 45 -8.55 14.38 15.62
CA PHE A 45 -7.34 15.18 15.82
C PHE A 45 -6.60 15.45 14.50
N ALA A 46 -6.64 14.53 13.55
CA ALA A 46 -6.01 14.71 12.24
C ALA A 46 -6.83 15.67 11.35
N VAL A 47 -8.16 15.55 11.39
CA VAL A 47 -9.06 16.49 10.70
C VAL A 47 -8.87 17.91 11.24
N GLN A 48 -8.84 18.06 12.57
CA GLN A 48 -8.61 19.36 13.22
C GLN A 48 -7.24 19.94 12.88
N ALA A 49 -6.19 19.12 12.86
CA ALA A 49 -4.84 19.55 12.44
C ALA A 49 -4.83 20.07 11.00
N PHE A 50 -5.56 19.41 10.09
CA PHE A 50 -5.67 19.86 8.71
C PHE A 50 -6.46 21.16 8.57
N GLN A 51 -7.56 21.31 9.30
CA GLN A 51 -8.34 22.56 9.36
C GLN A 51 -7.48 23.73 9.88
N GLN A 52 -6.72 23.51 10.94
CA GLN A 52 -5.80 24.52 11.48
C GLN A 52 -4.69 24.89 10.47
N ALA A 53 -4.16 23.91 9.74
CA ALA A 53 -3.17 24.16 8.73
C ALA A 53 -3.69 24.99 7.54
N THR A 54 -4.99 24.94 7.24
CA THR A 54 -5.60 25.70 6.14
C THR A 54 -6.05 27.10 6.55
N SER A 55 -6.49 27.28 7.80
CA SER A 55 -7.07 28.52 8.31
C SER A 55 -6.14 29.34 9.22
N GLY A 56 -4.98 28.80 9.57
CA GLY A 56 -4.00 29.42 10.48
C GLY A 56 -3.04 30.37 9.78
N ASP A 57 -1.75 30.17 10.00
CA ASP A 57 -0.70 31.00 9.39
C ASP A 57 -0.78 30.93 7.85
N PHE A 58 -0.86 32.12 7.21
CA PHE A 58 -0.92 32.23 5.74
C PHE A 58 0.29 31.58 5.06
N MET A 59 1.45 31.50 5.72
CA MET A 59 2.65 30.86 5.21
C MET A 59 2.46 29.36 4.96
N LEU A 60 1.51 28.71 5.63
CA LEU A 60 1.15 27.31 5.34
C LEU A 60 0.47 27.13 3.99
N ASN A 61 0.01 28.22 3.36
CA ASN A 61 -0.52 28.24 2.00
C ASN A 61 0.55 28.63 0.95
N GLN A 62 1.80 28.74 1.34
CA GLN A 62 2.92 29.12 0.46
C GLN A 62 3.90 27.95 0.31
N TYR A 63 4.92 28.15 -0.52
CA TYR A 63 6.00 27.20 -0.72
C TYR A 63 6.74 26.91 0.60
N THR A 64 7.13 25.68 0.78
CA THR A 64 8.01 25.24 1.86
C THR A 64 9.33 24.69 1.29
N MET A 65 10.18 24.11 2.13
CA MET A 65 11.42 23.50 1.65
C MET A 65 11.15 22.33 0.70
N ALA A 66 11.93 22.22 -0.35
CA ALA A 66 11.77 21.20 -1.40
C ALA A 66 11.76 19.77 -0.86
N PHE A 67 12.47 19.49 0.21
CA PHE A 67 12.61 18.13 0.75
C PHE A 67 11.65 17.83 1.90
N GLY A 68 10.82 18.79 2.27
CA GLY A 68 9.78 18.64 3.28
C GLY A 68 9.65 19.85 4.20
N TYR A 69 8.45 20.04 4.74
CA TYR A 69 8.15 21.04 5.75
C TYR A 69 8.98 20.76 7.01
N PRO A 70 9.80 21.74 7.50
CA PRO A 70 10.78 21.48 8.55
C PRO A 70 10.23 20.87 9.85
N PRO A 71 9.05 21.26 10.37
CA PRO A 71 8.46 20.57 11.52
C PRO A 71 8.17 19.11 11.21
N LEU A 72 7.68 18.77 10.01
CA LEU A 72 7.41 17.38 9.63
C LEU A 72 8.69 16.55 9.53
N THR A 73 9.72 17.04 8.83
CA THR A 73 10.97 16.28 8.72
C THR A 73 11.65 16.07 10.07
N LYS A 74 11.57 17.04 10.98
CA LYS A 74 12.10 16.94 12.35
C LYS A 74 11.36 15.88 13.18
N ILE A 75 10.02 15.90 13.16
CA ILE A 75 9.25 14.94 13.95
C ILE A 75 9.40 13.52 13.39
N LEU A 76 9.43 13.35 12.04
CA LEU A 76 9.69 12.05 11.42
C LEU A 76 11.08 11.52 11.79
N ALA A 77 12.13 12.35 11.70
CA ALA A 77 13.48 11.96 12.09
C ALA A 77 13.55 11.53 13.56
N SER A 78 12.96 12.31 14.47
CA SER A 78 12.94 12.00 15.90
C SER A 78 12.13 10.74 16.22
N PHE A 79 10.95 10.58 15.61
CA PHE A 79 10.04 9.47 15.88
C PHE A 79 10.59 8.15 15.34
N PHE A 80 10.93 8.12 14.04
CA PHE A 80 11.42 6.91 13.39
C PHE A 80 12.87 6.58 13.75
N GLY A 81 13.70 7.59 14.04
CA GLY A 81 15.06 7.37 14.52
C GLY A 81 15.09 6.50 15.79
N LYS A 82 14.18 6.76 16.74
CA LYS A 82 14.04 5.93 17.93
C LYS A 82 13.62 4.49 17.62
N LEU A 83 12.71 4.31 16.65
CA LEU A 83 12.23 2.98 16.25
C LEU A 83 13.31 2.18 15.49
N LEU A 84 14.11 2.86 14.68
CA LEU A 84 15.19 2.25 13.90
C LEU A 84 16.49 2.09 14.70
N GLY A 85 16.58 2.68 15.91
CA GLY A 85 17.83 2.73 16.67
C GLY A 85 18.92 3.56 15.99
N GLN A 86 18.55 4.57 15.20
CA GLN A 86 19.41 5.44 14.42
C GLN A 86 19.22 6.91 14.78
N GLU A 87 20.28 7.70 14.76
CA GLU A 87 20.17 9.16 14.82
C GLU A 87 19.96 9.71 13.39
N LEU A 88 18.76 10.21 13.12
CA LEU A 88 18.40 10.72 11.78
C LEU A 88 18.52 12.24 11.71
N ASP A 89 19.28 12.72 10.72
CA ASP A 89 19.31 14.13 10.34
C ASP A 89 18.07 14.46 9.49
N PRO A 90 17.15 15.35 9.94
CA PRO A 90 15.92 15.68 9.21
C PRO A 90 16.16 16.29 7.83
N LEU A 91 17.33 16.82 7.54
CA LEU A 91 17.68 17.42 6.25
C LEU A 91 18.40 16.46 5.30
N LYS A 92 18.95 15.37 5.83
CA LYS A 92 19.73 14.42 5.04
C LYS A 92 19.03 13.07 4.88
N ASN A 93 18.41 12.58 5.96
CA ASN A 93 17.89 11.22 6.03
C ASN A 93 16.38 11.14 5.77
N VAL A 94 15.66 12.26 5.65
CA VAL A 94 14.21 12.30 5.43
C VAL A 94 13.90 13.12 4.18
N LEU A 95 13.03 12.59 3.34
CA LEU A 95 12.42 13.27 2.20
C LEU A 95 10.91 13.08 2.24
N VAL A 96 10.15 14.16 2.27
CA VAL A 96 8.68 14.12 2.18
C VAL A 96 8.27 14.10 0.72
N THR A 97 7.30 13.25 0.39
CA THR A 97 6.88 12.96 -0.98
C THR A 97 5.35 13.02 -1.13
N VAL A 98 4.85 13.08 -2.37
CA VAL A 98 3.41 13.03 -2.67
C VAL A 98 2.89 11.60 -2.47
N GLY A 99 2.69 11.24 -1.21
CA GLY A 99 2.38 9.88 -0.78
C GLY A 99 3.55 8.91 -0.99
N ALA A 100 3.39 7.67 -0.51
CA ALA A 100 4.37 6.62 -0.73
C ALA A 100 4.59 6.32 -2.22
N TYR A 101 3.58 6.50 -3.05
CA TYR A 101 3.70 6.34 -4.51
C TYR A 101 4.76 7.30 -5.11
N GLY A 102 4.77 8.56 -4.64
CA GLY A 102 5.81 9.53 -5.01
C GLY A 102 7.20 9.14 -4.48
N ALA A 103 7.27 8.54 -3.29
CA ALA A 103 8.53 8.02 -2.74
C ALA A 103 9.11 6.89 -3.59
N LEU A 104 8.26 5.90 -3.94
CA LEU A 104 8.62 4.80 -4.81
C LEU A 104 9.10 5.31 -6.17
N PHE A 105 8.28 6.12 -6.85
CA PHE A 105 8.66 6.68 -8.15
C PHE A 105 10.01 7.41 -8.10
N THR A 106 10.20 8.25 -7.08
CA THR A 106 11.45 8.99 -6.89
C THR A 106 12.64 8.05 -6.67
N ALA A 107 12.45 6.98 -5.87
CA ALA A 107 13.50 5.99 -5.61
C ALA A 107 13.90 5.23 -6.88
N PHE A 108 12.93 4.73 -7.66
CA PHE A 108 13.21 4.04 -8.92
C PHE A 108 13.93 4.96 -9.92
N GLN A 109 13.45 6.19 -10.11
CA GLN A 109 14.08 7.15 -11.04
C GLN A 109 15.47 7.62 -10.58
N ALA A 110 15.79 7.52 -9.29
CA ALA A 110 17.09 7.96 -8.74
C ALA A 110 18.12 6.84 -8.70
N LEU A 111 17.71 5.57 -8.69
CA LEU A 111 18.59 4.45 -8.37
C LEU A 111 18.64 3.37 -9.45
N VAL A 112 17.70 3.35 -10.39
CA VAL A 112 17.62 2.33 -11.45
C VAL A 112 18.04 2.96 -12.76
N ASP A 113 19.01 2.34 -13.42
CA ASP A 113 19.52 2.73 -14.73
C ASP A 113 19.12 1.71 -15.80
N GLU A 114 19.39 2.01 -17.09
CA GLU A 114 19.08 1.12 -18.21
C GLU A 114 19.81 -0.21 -18.05
N GLY A 115 19.02 -1.30 -17.95
CA GLY A 115 19.53 -2.67 -17.85
C GLY A 115 19.73 -3.19 -16.42
N ASP A 116 19.57 -2.35 -15.40
CA ASP A 116 19.61 -2.81 -14.01
C ASP A 116 18.47 -3.80 -13.71
N GLU A 117 18.74 -4.78 -12.88
CA GLU A 117 17.74 -5.74 -12.40
C GLU A 117 17.12 -5.26 -11.09
N VAL A 118 15.78 -5.29 -11.06
CA VAL A 118 15.01 -5.01 -9.85
C VAL A 118 14.25 -6.26 -9.44
N ILE A 119 14.61 -6.84 -8.30
CA ILE A 119 13.90 -7.99 -7.73
C ILE A 119 12.59 -7.49 -7.13
N ILE A 120 11.48 -8.02 -7.61
CA ILE A 120 10.12 -7.74 -7.15
C ILE A 120 9.55 -8.99 -6.51
N ILE A 121 9.22 -8.90 -5.22
CA ILE A 121 8.63 -10.01 -4.47
C ILE A 121 7.13 -10.03 -4.71
N GLU A 122 6.60 -11.12 -5.25
CA GLU A 122 5.18 -11.31 -5.56
C GLU A 122 4.45 -12.08 -4.44
N PRO A 123 3.16 -11.76 -4.15
CA PRO A 123 2.34 -10.74 -4.81
C PRO A 123 2.83 -9.32 -4.56
N ALA A 124 2.95 -8.50 -5.60
CA ALA A 124 3.54 -7.19 -5.57
C ALA A 124 2.50 -6.08 -5.77
N PHE A 125 2.76 -4.89 -5.21
CA PHE A 125 1.95 -3.73 -5.55
C PHE A 125 2.16 -3.37 -7.03
N ASP A 126 1.08 -3.12 -7.72
CA ASP A 126 1.00 -3.01 -9.18
C ASP A 126 1.86 -1.90 -9.81
N CYS A 127 2.42 -1.00 -9.02
CA CYS A 127 3.27 0.06 -9.52
C CYS A 127 4.76 -0.30 -9.60
N TYR A 128 5.23 -1.36 -8.94
CA TYR A 128 6.67 -1.65 -8.89
C TYR A 128 7.22 -2.03 -10.26
N GLU A 129 6.53 -2.89 -11.01
CA GLU A 129 6.92 -3.26 -12.38
C GLU A 129 6.92 -2.05 -13.32
N PRO A 130 5.82 -1.26 -13.45
CA PRO A 130 5.82 -0.07 -14.31
C PRO A 130 6.90 0.95 -13.93
N MET A 131 7.17 1.16 -12.65
CA MET A 131 8.22 2.09 -12.21
C MET A 131 9.61 1.61 -12.56
N THR A 132 9.87 0.30 -12.46
CA THR A 132 11.12 -0.33 -12.94
C THR A 132 11.32 -0.10 -14.44
N LEU A 133 10.31 -0.42 -15.25
CA LEU A 133 10.35 -0.25 -16.71
C LEU A 133 10.51 1.21 -17.13
N MET A 134 9.82 2.13 -16.44
CA MET A 134 9.95 3.58 -16.70
C MET A 134 11.34 4.13 -16.37
N ALA A 135 12.04 3.53 -15.42
CA ALA A 135 13.42 3.87 -15.08
C ALA A 135 14.44 3.23 -16.06
N GLY A 136 14.02 2.29 -16.90
CA GLY A 136 14.88 1.55 -17.84
C GLY A 136 15.36 0.21 -17.31
N GLY A 137 14.99 -0.15 -16.09
CA GLY A 137 15.36 -1.39 -15.44
C GLY A 137 14.58 -2.60 -15.94
N ARG A 138 15.01 -3.77 -15.54
CA ARG A 138 14.43 -5.07 -15.83
C ARG A 138 13.86 -5.70 -14.55
N PRO A 139 12.53 -5.91 -14.45
CA PRO A 139 11.94 -6.59 -13.31
C PRO A 139 12.31 -8.08 -13.29
N VAL A 140 12.66 -8.58 -12.09
CA VAL A 140 12.91 -10.00 -11.81
C VAL A 140 11.95 -10.42 -10.70
N PHE A 141 11.01 -11.30 -11.03
CA PHE A 141 9.94 -11.68 -10.11
C PHE A 141 10.31 -12.89 -9.27
N VAL A 142 10.02 -12.82 -7.96
CA VAL A 142 10.23 -13.91 -7.01
C VAL A 142 8.95 -14.07 -6.19
N SER A 143 8.29 -15.22 -6.33
CA SER A 143 7.06 -15.49 -5.57
C SER A 143 7.39 -15.95 -4.17
N LEU A 144 6.96 -15.18 -3.15
CA LEU A 144 7.12 -15.50 -1.74
C LEU A 144 5.77 -15.36 -1.00
N ARG A 145 5.71 -15.83 0.26
CA ARG A 145 4.53 -15.63 1.12
C ARG A 145 4.49 -14.17 1.63
N PRO A 146 3.29 -13.57 1.79
CA PRO A 146 3.14 -12.10 1.92
C PRO A 146 3.52 -11.48 3.27
N VAL A 147 3.85 -12.25 4.31
CA VAL A 147 4.30 -11.72 5.61
C VAL A 147 5.61 -12.39 5.99
N PHE A 148 6.65 -11.56 6.12
CA PHE A 148 7.97 -12.04 6.51
C PHE A 148 8.06 -12.21 8.03
N SER A 149 8.50 -13.40 8.45
CA SER A 149 8.99 -13.62 9.81
C SER A 149 10.33 -12.89 9.99
N LYS A 150 10.75 -12.72 11.25
CA LYS A 150 12.07 -12.15 11.55
C LYS A 150 13.20 -12.92 10.85
N MET A 151 13.12 -14.24 10.84
CA MET A 151 14.12 -15.10 10.19
C MET A 151 14.18 -14.90 8.68
N GLU A 152 13.04 -14.71 8.01
CA GLU A 152 12.99 -14.42 6.58
C GLU A 152 13.55 -13.02 6.28
N LEU A 153 13.29 -12.02 7.13
CA LEU A 153 13.89 -10.69 7.00
C LEU A 153 15.42 -10.74 7.21
N GLU A 154 15.90 -11.52 8.17
CA GLU A 154 17.34 -11.75 8.40
C GLU A 154 17.97 -12.42 7.17
N LEU A 155 17.32 -13.41 6.56
CA LEU A 155 17.80 -14.03 5.31
C LEU A 155 17.88 -13.01 4.16
N VAL A 156 16.84 -12.17 3.99
CA VAL A 156 16.86 -11.10 2.98
C VAL A 156 18.00 -10.11 3.26
N ALA A 157 18.22 -9.75 4.53
CA ALA A 157 19.31 -8.87 4.94
C ALA A 157 20.69 -9.47 4.62
N ASP A 158 20.89 -10.74 4.91
CA ASP A 158 22.15 -11.46 4.59
C ASP A 158 22.39 -11.48 3.07
N LEU A 159 21.37 -11.78 2.26
CA LEU A 159 21.48 -11.75 0.80
C LEU A 159 21.79 -10.34 0.28
N CYS A 160 21.15 -9.30 0.80
CA CYS A 160 21.44 -7.92 0.41
C CYS A 160 22.88 -7.53 0.74
N GLN A 161 23.43 -7.97 1.88
CA GLN A 161 24.80 -7.70 2.26
C GLN A 161 25.80 -8.51 1.43
N GLN A 162 25.52 -9.80 1.23
CA GLN A 162 26.38 -10.71 0.47
C GLN A 162 26.56 -10.27 -0.99
N HIS A 163 25.48 -9.75 -1.60
CA HIS A 163 25.46 -9.38 -3.01
C HIS A 163 25.49 -7.87 -3.26
N ASP A 164 25.70 -7.07 -2.20
CA ASP A 164 25.74 -5.61 -2.24
C ASP A 164 24.50 -4.98 -2.91
N VAL A 165 23.31 -5.47 -2.56
CA VAL A 165 22.04 -5.05 -3.13
C VAL A 165 21.40 -3.95 -2.27
N LEU A 166 20.82 -2.92 -2.90
CA LEU A 166 19.97 -1.93 -2.24
C LEU A 166 18.59 -2.51 -1.96
N CYS A 167 18.01 -2.13 -0.82
CA CYS A 167 16.68 -2.54 -0.41
C CYS A 167 15.72 -1.34 -0.42
N ILE A 168 14.59 -1.45 -1.11
CA ILE A 168 13.46 -0.52 -0.98
C ILE A 168 12.38 -1.24 -0.18
N SER A 169 12.16 -0.79 1.06
CA SER A 169 11.19 -1.36 1.99
C SER A 169 9.95 -0.47 2.06
N ASP A 170 8.86 -0.92 1.46
CA ASP A 170 7.56 -0.27 1.54
C ASP A 170 6.85 -0.69 2.84
N GLU A 171 6.99 0.15 3.88
CA GLU A 171 6.49 -0.12 5.23
C GLU A 171 5.20 0.67 5.56
N VAL A 172 4.39 0.99 4.54
CA VAL A 172 3.18 1.81 4.72
C VAL A 172 2.16 1.20 5.70
N TYR A 173 2.19 -0.12 5.89
CA TYR A 173 1.30 -0.85 6.80
C TYR A 173 1.92 -1.19 8.16
N GLN A 174 3.04 -0.58 8.55
CA GLN A 174 3.77 -0.90 9.78
C GLN A 174 2.91 -0.86 11.06
N TRP A 175 1.85 -0.05 11.11
CA TRP A 175 0.93 0.06 12.25
C TRP A 175 -0.26 -0.91 12.19
N LEU A 176 -0.40 -1.64 11.09
CA LEU A 176 -1.52 -2.56 10.85
C LEU A 176 -1.02 -3.99 10.93
N VAL A 177 -0.74 -4.44 12.14
CA VAL A 177 -0.34 -5.80 12.48
C VAL A 177 -1.26 -6.36 13.56
N TYR A 178 -1.54 -7.66 13.53
CA TYR A 178 -2.59 -8.32 14.29
C TYR A 178 -2.06 -9.50 15.08
N ASP A 179 -2.89 -10.04 16.00
CA ASP A 179 -2.65 -11.29 16.72
C ASP A 179 -1.34 -11.30 17.54
N GLY A 180 -0.94 -10.11 18.05
CA GLY A 180 0.28 -9.95 18.83
C GLY A 180 1.58 -9.91 18.01
N HIS A 181 1.49 -9.97 16.68
CA HIS A 181 2.66 -9.74 15.83
C HIS A 181 3.14 -8.30 15.92
N GLN A 182 4.41 -8.10 15.60
CA GLN A 182 5.04 -6.78 15.56
C GLN A 182 5.70 -6.57 14.21
N HIS A 183 5.61 -5.34 13.72
CA HIS A 183 6.36 -4.94 12.53
C HIS A 183 7.86 -4.84 12.86
N ILE A 184 8.69 -5.39 12.00
CA ILE A 184 10.15 -5.27 12.06
C ILE A 184 10.57 -4.53 10.79
N SER A 185 11.13 -3.33 10.96
CA SER A 185 11.75 -2.63 9.83
C SER A 185 13.05 -3.32 9.46
N ILE A 186 13.21 -3.68 8.18
CA ILE A 186 14.45 -4.30 7.70
C ILE A 186 15.67 -3.36 7.88
N ALA A 187 15.45 -2.04 7.85
CA ALA A 187 16.48 -1.04 8.08
C ALA A 187 17.06 -1.08 9.51
N SER A 188 16.34 -1.69 10.49
CA SER A 188 16.81 -1.86 11.85
C SER A 188 17.71 -3.08 12.05
N LEU A 189 17.81 -3.97 11.05
CA LEU A 189 18.68 -5.14 11.12
C LEU A 189 20.15 -4.74 10.89
N PRO A 190 21.11 -5.46 11.48
CA PRO A 190 22.53 -5.14 11.32
C PRO A 190 22.95 -5.04 9.85
N GLY A 191 23.67 -3.98 9.47
CA GLY A 191 24.18 -3.77 8.11
C GLY A 191 23.12 -3.40 7.05
N MET A 192 21.88 -3.16 7.46
CA MET A 192 20.79 -2.83 6.52
C MET A 192 20.50 -1.33 6.41
N TRP A 193 20.78 -0.53 7.45
CA TRP A 193 20.57 0.93 7.36
C TRP A 193 21.31 1.54 6.18
N GLU A 194 22.54 1.15 5.94
CA GLU A 194 23.43 1.71 4.92
C GLU A 194 22.96 1.48 3.48
N ARG A 195 22.01 0.56 3.29
CA ARG A 195 21.52 0.10 1.98
C ARG A 195 20.00 0.09 1.83
N THR A 196 19.25 0.61 2.82
CA THR A 196 17.78 0.54 2.83
C THR A 196 17.15 1.91 2.68
N LEU A 197 16.14 2.00 1.81
CA LEU A 197 15.17 3.08 1.77
C LEU A 197 13.87 2.59 2.40
N THR A 198 13.46 3.18 3.51
CA THR A 198 12.20 2.89 4.20
C THR A 198 11.14 3.90 3.79
N ILE A 199 10.02 3.41 3.26
CA ILE A 199 8.91 4.23 2.76
C ILE A 199 7.72 4.15 3.71
N GLY A 200 7.17 5.32 4.05
CA GLY A 200 5.99 5.45 4.89
C GLY A 200 4.89 6.31 4.25
N SER A 201 3.69 6.24 4.81
CA SER A 201 2.51 6.93 4.30
C SER A 201 1.60 7.44 5.42
N ALA A 202 1.40 8.75 5.49
CA ALA A 202 0.41 9.34 6.38
C ALA A 202 -1.02 8.87 6.06
N GLY A 203 -1.30 8.62 4.77
CA GLY A 203 -2.59 8.10 4.33
C GLY A 203 -2.94 6.75 4.92
N LYS A 204 -1.95 5.90 5.19
CA LYS A 204 -2.12 4.60 5.83
C LYS A 204 -2.06 4.71 7.36
N SER A 205 -1.16 5.54 7.88
CA SER A 205 -1.00 5.76 9.32
C SER A 205 -2.18 6.46 9.97
N PHE A 206 -2.86 7.37 9.25
CA PHE A 206 -3.94 8.21 9.79
C PHE A 206 -5.26 8.10 9.03
N SER A 207 -5.47 7.03 8.26
CA SER A 207 -6.70 6.80 7.50
C SER A 207 -7.07 7.95 6.54
N ALA A 208 -6.08 8.64 5.98
CA ALA A 208 -6.21 9.85 5.17
C ALA A 208 -5.53 9.70 3.79
N THR A 209 -5.91 8.67 3.03
CA THR A 209 -5.22 8.29 1.77
C THR A 209 -5.22 9.40 0.71
N GLY A 210 -6.23 10.28 0.72
CA GLY A 210 -6.36 11.40 -0.19
C GLY A 210 -5.44 12.59 0.12
N TRP A 211 -4.84 12.67 1.30
CA TRP A 211 -3.92 13.76 1.66
C TRP A 211 -2.59 13.67 0.91
N LYS A 212 -2.25 12.49 0.42
CA LYS A 212 -1.07 12.25 -0.41
C LYS A 212 0.23 12.74 0.21
N VAL A 213 0.39 12.59 1.53
CA VAL A 213 1.65 12.83 2.25
C VAL A 213 2.31 11.49 2.57
N GLY A 214 3.53 11.31 2.09
CA GLY A 214 4.39 10.18 2.37
C GLY A 214 5.81 10.64 2.62
N TRP A 215 6.68 9.71 2.90
CA TRP A 215 8.11 9.99 3.11
C TRP A 215 8.95 8.78 2.74
N VAL A 216 10.21 9.05 2.48
CA VAL A 216 11.27 8.06 2.41
C VAL A 216 12.39 8.43 3.36
N MET A 217 12.94 7.44 4.03
CA MET A 217 14.07 7.57 4.95
C MET A 217 15.19 6.63 4.54
N GLY A 218 16.42 7.08 4.69
CA GLY A 218 17.60 6.29 4.36
C GLY A 218 18.90 7.06 4.57
N PRO A 219 20.04 6.46 4.27
CA PRO A 219 21.36 7.07 4.44
C PRO A 219 21.59 8.20 3.42
N ASP A 220 22.31 9.25 3.81
CA ASP A 220 22.50 10.47 3.01
C ASP A 220 23.13 10.22 1.63
N ASN A 221 24.04 9.25 1.55
CA ASN A 221 24.68 8.88 0.28
C ASN A 221 23.69 8.38 -0.79
N ILE A 222 22.56 7.79 -0.38
CA ILE A 222 21.47 7.37 -1.27
C ILE A 222 20.46 8.52 -1.40
N MET A 223 20.02 9.10 -0.27
CA MET A 223 18.98 10.13 -0.21
C MET A 223 19.27 11.36 -1.05
N LYS A 224 20.54 11.75 -1.22
CA LYS A 224 20.93 12.88 -2.07
C LYS A 224 20.46 12.75 -3.52
N HIS A 225 20.43 11.53 -4.06
CA HIS A 225 19.96 11.27 -5.43
C HIS A 225 18.44 11.37 -5.53
N LEU A 226 17.71 10.89 -4.52
CA LEU A 226 16.26 11.04 -4.45
C LEU A 226 15.87 12.51 -4.35
N ARG A 227 16.58 13.30 -3.53
CA ARG A 227 16.35 14.77 -3.44
C ARG A 227 16.49 15.45 -4.80
N THR A 228 17.47 15.06 -5.59
CA THR A 228 17.67 15.60 -6.94
C THR A 228 16.48 15.31 -7.86
N VAL A 229 16.00 14.06 -7.89
CA VAL A 229 14.83 13.68 -8.70
C VAL A 229 13.57 14.40 -8.21
N HIS A 230 13.33 14.41 -6.89
CA HIS A 230 12.15 15.04 -6.30
C HIS A 230 12.07 16.53 -6.61
N GLN A 231 13.18 17.26 -6.43
CA GLN A 231 13.26 18.69 -6.70
C GLN A 231 12.97 19.02 -8.17
N ASN A 232 13.38 18.16 -9.10
CA ASN A 232 13.19 18.38 -10.54
C ASN A 232 11.90 17.78 -11.11
N SER A 233 11.11 17.05 -10.31
CA SER A 233 9.82 16.49 -10.70
C SER A 233 8.64 17.17 -10.03
N VAL A 234 8.63 17.24 -8.72
CA VAL A 234 7.50 17.74 -7.91
C VAL A 234 7.82 19.09 -7.25
N PHE A 235 9.08 19.36 -7.00
CA PHE A 235 9.64 20.47 -6.24
C PHE A 235 9.35 20.35 -4.74
N HIS A 236 8.10 20.44 -4.29
CA HIS A 236 7.71 20.19 -2.90
C HIS A 236 6.26 19.66 -2.81
N CYS A 237 5.91 19.04 -1.68
CA CYS A 237 4.56 18.59 -1.40
C CYS A 237 3.69 19.71 -0.81
N PRO A 238 2.35 19.62 -0.90
CA PRO A 238 1.42 20.60 -0.31
C PRO A 238 1.72 20.86 1.17
N THR A 239 1.97 22.12 1.52
CA THR A 239 2.44 22.53 2.86
C THR A 239 1.41 22.25 3.93
N GLN A 240 0.10 22.45 3.65
CA GLN A 240 -0.99 22.23 4.60
C GLN A 240 -1.05 20.76 5.04
N GLY A 241 -0.98 19.83 4.08
CA GLY A 241 -0.97 18.40 4.38
C GLY A 241 0.22 18.00 5.25
N GLN A 242 1.40 18.55 4.95
CA GLN A 242 2.60 18.32 5.73
C GLN A 242 2.49 18.87 7.15
N ALA A 243 1.94 20.08 7.32
CA ALA A 243 1.74 20.69 8.63
C ALA A 243 0.75 19.90 9.49
N ALA A 244 -0.34 19.41 8.89
CA ALA A 244 -1.30 18.55 9.57
C ALA A 244 -0.67 17.23 10.02
N VAL A 245 0.11 16.59 9.15
CA VAL A 245 0.79 15.32 9.47
C VAL A 245 1.86 15.51 10.53
N ALA A 246 2.56 16.67 10.56
CA ALA A 246 3.50 16.99 11.63
C ALA A 246 2.81 16.99 13.00
N GLN A 247 1.68 17.69 13.13
CA GLN A 247 0.89 17.72 14.38
C GLN A 247 0.38 16.32 14.77
N CYS A 248 -0.02 15.51 13.78
CA CYS A 248 -0.43 14.13 14.05
C CYS A 248 0.70 13.30 14.67
N PHE A 249 1.93 13.39 14.13
CA PHE A 249 3.08 12.68 14.69
C PHE A 249 3.56 13.26 16.02
N GLU A 250 3.49 14.58 16.22
CA GLU A 250 3.76 15.20 17.54
C GLU A 250 2.83 14.64 18.60
N ARG A 251 1.53 14.53 18.30
CA ARG A 251 0.57 13.89 19.19
C ARG A 251 0.92 12.42 19.43
N GLU A 252 1.16 11.65 18.39
CA GLU A 252 1.49 10.23 18.53
C GLU A 252 2.81 10.01 19.28
N GLN A 253 3.80 10.87 19.13
CA GLN A 253 5.03 10.80 19.92
C GLN A 253 4.77 10.92 21.43
N GLN A 254 3.78 11.75 21.83
CA GLN A 254 3.38 11.89 23.23
C GLN A 254 2.58 10.71 23.74
N HIS A 255 1.80 10.06 22.88
CA HIS A 255 0.89 8.97 23.24
C HIS A 255 1.44 7.58 22.89
N PHE A 256 2.61 7.48 22.27
CA PHE A 256 3.17 6.24 21.77
C PHE A 256 3.29 5.18 22.88
N GLY A 257 2.78 3.98 22.60
CA GLY A 257 2.70 2.89 23.59
C GLY A 257 1.58 3.00 24.62
N GLN A 258 0.81 4.10 24.64
CA GLN A 258 -0.34 4.29 25.52
C GLN A 258 -1.65 3.87 24.83
N PRO A 259 -2.71 3.49 25.57
CA PRO A 259 -4.01 3.14 24.98
C PRO A 259 -4.65 4.24 24.14
N SER A 260 -4.26 5.50 24.34
CA SER A 260 -4.70 6.67 23.58
C SER A 260 -3.99 6.86 22.22
N SER A 261 -2.92 6.10 21.94
CA SER A 261 -2.24 6.12 20.66
C SER A 261 -3.14 5.57 19.54
N TYR A 262 -3.26 6.32 18.46
CA TYR A 262 -3.99 5.87 17.27
C TYR A 262 -3.34 4.64 16.63
N PHE A 263 -2.01 4.53 16.72
CA PHE A 263 -1.28 3.36 16.23
C PHE A 263 -1.53 2.07 17.00
N LEU A 264 -2.20 2.16 18.17
CA LEU A 264 -2.71 1.01 18.91
C LEU A 264 -4.23 0.84 18.76
N GLN A 265 -4.98 1.92 18.58
CA GLN A 265 -6.44 1.88 18.44
C GLN A 265 -6.85 1.36 17.05
N LEU A 266 -6.20 1.87 15.98
CA LEU A 266 -6.53 1.49 14.61
C LEU A 266 -6.38 -0.02 14.36
N PRO A 267 -5.23 -0.69 14.67
CA PRO A 267 -5.11 -2.12 14.45
C PRO A 267 -6.11 -2.96 15.25
N LYS A 268 -6.46 -2.54 16.47
CA LYS A 268 -7.51 -3.22 17.27
C LYS A 268 -8.87 -3.18 16.59
N ALA A 269 -9.28 -2.01 16.08
CA ALA A 269 -10.52 -1.87 15.34
C ALA A 269 -10.49 -2.68 14.03
N MET A 270 -9.39 -2.63 13.31
CA MET A 270 -9.23 -3.35 12.04
C MET A 270 -9.18 -4.88 12.24
N GLN A 271 -8.64 -5.35 13.34
CA GLN A 271 -8.68 -6.78 13.67
C GLN A 271 -10.13 -7.27 13.85
N LEU A 272 -10.98 -6.50 14.51
CA LEU A 272 -12.40 -6.83 14.65
C LEU A 272 -13.10 -6.88 13.29
N ASN A 273 -12.85 -5.91 12.40
CA ASN A 273 -13.39 -5.88 11.05
C ASN A 273 -12.89 -7.08 10.22
N ARG A 274 -11.60 -7.41 10.32
CA ARG A 274 -11.00 -8.60 9.71
C ARG A 274 -11.73 -9.88 10.12
N ASP A 275 -11.87 -10.08 11.42
CA ASP A 275 -12.46 -11.29 11.99
C ASP A 275 -13.96 -11.39 11.65
N HIS A 276 -14.65 -10.26 11.58
CA HIS A 276 -16.03 -10.17 11.09
C HIS A 276 -16.10 -10.61 9.63
N MET A 277 -15.32 -9.98 8.74
CA MET A 277 -15.33 -10.30 7.31
C MET A 277 -14.97 -11.77 7.04
N ILE A 278 -14.02 -12.34 7.79
CA ILE A 278 -13.66 -13.76 7.69
C ILE A 278 -14.88 -14.63 7.91
N ARG A 279 -15.61 -14.43 9.02
CA ARG A 279 -16.82 -15.23 9.32
C ARG A 279 -17.90 -15.09 8.25
N SER A 280 -18.12 -13.87 7.77
CA SER A 280 -19.12 -13.56 6.76
C SER A 280 -18.79 -14.24 5.42
N LEU A 281 -17.54 -14.15 4.95
CA LEU A 281 -17.09 -14.80 3.72
C LEU A 281 -17.15 -16.35 3.80
N GLN A 282 -16.78 -16.92 4.94
CA GLN A 282 -16.90 -18.37 5.18
C GLN A 282 -18.33 -18.87 5.06
N SER A 283 -19.31 -18.04 5.41
CA SER A 283 -20.74 -18.42 5.38
C SER A 283 -21.27 -18.75 3.98
N VAL A 284 -20.58 -18.32 2.94
CA VAL A 284 -20.90 -18.58 1.52
C VAL A 284 -19.91 -19.54 0.85
N GLY A 285 -18.99 -20.12 1.60
CA GLY A 285 -18.03 -21.12 1.10
C GLY A 285 -16.74 -20.53 0.51
N LEU A 286 -16.50 -19.23 0.65
CA LEU A 286 -15.18 -18.63 0.42
C LEU A 286 -14.24 -19.08 1.54
N LYS A 287 -12.95 -19.24 1.24
CA LYS A 287 -11.94 -19.73 2.21
C LYS A 287 -10.90 -18.64 2.47
N PRO A 288 -11.16 -17.71 3.42
CA PRO A 288 -10.21 -16.64 3.74
C PRO A 288 -8.90 -17.17 4.31
N LEU A 289 -7.79 -16.63 3.84
CA LEU A 289 -6.47 -16.72 4.47
C LEU A 289 -6.36 -15.62 5.52
N ILE A 290 -6.06 -15.98 6.76
CA ILE A 290 -6.03 -15.01 7.87
C ILE A 290 -4.78 -14.12 7.74
N PRO A 291 -4.93 -12.81 7.44
CA PRO A 291 -3.79 -11.91 7.32
C PRO A 291 -3.28 -11.50 8.70
N GLN A 292 -1.96 -11.50 8.86
CA GLN A 292 -1.28 -11.02 10.07
C GLN A 292 -0.98 -9.51 10.04
N GLY A 293 -1.20 -8.86 8.90
CA GLY A 293 -0.98 -7.43 8.72
C GLY A 293 -1.75 -6.85 7.53
N SER A 294 -1.59 -5.55 7.31
CA SER A 294 -2.31 -4.74 6.32
C SER A 294 -3.82 -4.63 6.60
N TYR A 295 -4.64 -4.26 5.63
CA TYR A 295 -6.10 -4.27 5.73
C TYR A 295 -6.76 -5.03 4.57
N PHE A 296 -6.00 -5.94 3.97
CA PHE A 296 -6.47 -6.82 2.92
C PHE A 296 -6.55 -8.26 3.39
N LEU A 297 -7.56 -8.93 2.89
CA LEU A 297 -7.82 -10.34 3.11
C LEU A 297 -7.91 -11.03 1.75
N ILE A 298 -7.20 -12.13 1.59
CA ILE A 298 -7.25 -12.97 0.40
C ILE A 298 -8.12 -14.18 0.72
N ALA A 299 -9.03 -14.55 -0.19
CA ALA A 299 -9.84 -15.74 -0.08
C ALA A 299 -9.61 -16.70 -1.26
N ASP A 300 -9.46 -17.97 -0.97
CA ASP A 300 -9.38 -19.04 -1.97
C ASP A 300 -10.78 -19.33 -2.54
N ILE A 301 -10.89 -19.29 -3.86
CA ILE A 301 -12.09 -19.55 -4.64
C ILE A 301 -12.00 -20.83 -5.49
N SER A 302 -11.06 -21.73 -5.21
CA SER A 302 -10.85 -22.98 -5.96
C SER A 302 -12.11 -23.84 -6.04
N ASP A 303 -12.93 -23.85 -4.97
CA ASP A 303 -14.19 -24.59 -4.97
C ASP A 303 -15.21 -24.01 -5.94
N PHE A 304 -15.24 -22.68 -6.09
CA PHE A 304 -16.08 -22.01 -7.08
C PHE A 304 -15.58 -22.28 -8.49
N LYS A 305 -14.26 -22.24 -8.72
CA LYS A 305 -13.65 -22.57 -10.01
C LYS A 305 -14.05 -23.98 -10.47
N ARG A 306 -14.11 -24.95 -9.55
CA ARG A 306 -14.56 -26.32 -9.87
C ARG A 306 -16.06 -26.40 -10.14
N LYS A 307 -16.90 -25.62 -9.44
CA LYS A 307 -18.36 -25.63 -9.58
C LYS A 307 -18.87 -24.78 -10.76
N MET A 308 -18.16 -23.77 -11.13
CA MET A 308 -18.49 -22.79 -12.16
C MET A 308 -17.29 -22.55 -13.09
N PRO A 309 -16.81 -23.58 -13.82
CA PRO A 309 -15.62 -23.44 -14.67
C PRO A 309 -15.84 -22.48 -15.84
N ASP A 310 -17.08 -22.40 -16.38
CA ASP A 310 -17.42 -21.72 -17.63
C ASP A 310 -17.94 -20.31 -17.39
N LEU A 311 -17.29 -19.53 -16.51
CA LEU A 311 -17.63 -18.12 -16.38
C LEU A 311 -17.28 -17.36 -17.66
N PRO A 312 -18.10 -16.36 -18.07
CA PRO A 312 -17.81 -15.58 -19.27
C PRO A 312 -16.41 -14.94 -19.23
N GLY A 313 -15.59 -15.19 -20.22
CA GLY A 313 -14.25 -14.61 -20.37
C GLY A 313 -13.10 -15.49 -19.88
N VAL A 314 -13.34 -16.67 -19.30
CA VAL A 314 -12.27 -17.57 -18.77
C VAL A 314 -11.31 -18.08 -19.84
N GLU A 315 -11.66 -18.00 -21.11
CA GLU A 315 -10.79 -18.34 -22.24
C GLU A 315 -9.71 -17.28 -22.45
N ASP A 316 -10.05 -16.02 -22.19
CA ASP A 316 -9.22 -14.85 -22.48
C ASP A 316 -8.49 -14.29 -21.25
N GLU A 317 -9.07 -14.47 -20.04
CA GLU A 317 -8.60 -13.86 -18.80
C GLU A 317 -8.39 -14.89 -17.69
N PRO A 318 -7.55 -14.59 -16.65
CA PRO A 318 -7.48 -15.38 -15.45
C PRO A 318 -8.84 -15.55 -14.76
N TYR A 319 -9.09 -16.74 -14.19
CA TYR A 319 -10.39 -17.09 -13.60
C TYR A 319 -10.85 -16.09 -12.51
N ASP A 320 -9.96 -15.62 -11.67
CA ASP A 320 -10.27 -14.67 -10.60
C ASP A 320 -10.78 -13.32 -11.12
N ARG A 321 -10.33 -12.87 -12.32
CA ARG A 321 -10.88 -11.68 -12.98
C ARG A 321 -12.32 -11.89 -13.41
N CYS A 322 -12.61 -13.03 -14.03
CA CYS A 322 -13.96 -13.40 -14.43
C CYS A 322 -14.88 -13.55 -13.20
N PHE A 323 -14.39 -14.18 -12.13
CA PHE A 323 -15.12 -14.34 -10.89
C PHE A 323 -15.40 -13.01 -10.19
N ALA A 324 -14.44 -12.08 -10.15
CA ALA A 324 -14.63 -10.75 -9.60
C ALA A 324 -15.72 -9.97 -10.36
N LYS A 325 -15.69 -10.01 -11.70
CA LYS A 325 -16.72 -9.40 -12.55
C LYS A 325 -18.10 -10.05 -12.32
N TRP A 326 -18.13 -11.38 -12.17
CA TRP A 326 -19.36 -12.11 -11.86
C TRP A 326 -19.92 -11.72 -10.48
N MET A 327 -19.08 -11.59 -9.45
CA MET A 327 -19.47 -11.13 -8.11
C MET A 327 -20.10 -9.73 -8.15
N ILE A 328 -19.51 -8.80 -8.88
CA ILE A 328 -20.03 -7.45 -9.05
C ILE A 328 -21.46 -7.51 -9.62
N LYS A 329 -21.63 -8.22 -10.73
CA LYS A 329 -22.89 -8.27 -11.49
C LYS A 329 -23.99 -9.05 -10.77
N ASN A 330 -23.66 -10.16 -10.09
CA ASN A 330 -24.63 -11.11 -9.58
C ASN A 330 -24.81 -11.06 -8.06
N LYS A 331 -23.80 -10.57 -7.32
CA LYS A 331 -23.82 -10.52 -5.85
C LYS A 331 -23.75 -9.11 -5.29
N GLY A 332 -23.50 -8.11 -6.14
CA GLY A 332 -23.36 -6.73 -5.71
C GLY A 332 -22.16 -6.51 -4.76
N LEU A 333 -21.10 -7.29 -4.91
CA LEU A 333 -19.89 -7.21 -4.09
C LEU A 333 -18.68 -6.96 -4.98
N VAL A 334 -17.91 -5.92 -4.70
CA VAL A 334 -16.63 -5.65 -5.37
C VAL A 334 -15.49 -6.28 -4.59
N ALA A 335 -14.73 -7.12 -5.25
CA ALA A 335 -13.45 -7.63 -4.79
C ALA A 335 -12.43 -7.50 -5.92
N ILE A 336 -11.16 -7.67 -5.64
CA ILE A 336 -10.08 -7.50 -6.62
C ILE A 336 -9.43 -8.85 -6.90
N PRO A 337 -9.26 -9.22 -8.19
CA PRO A 337 -8.54 -10.44 -8.54
C PRO A 337 -7.09 -10.37 -8.07
N VAL A 338 -6.57 -11.46 -7.52
CA VAL A 338 -5.21 -11.51 -6.98
C VAL A 338 -4.17 -11.64 -8.10
N SER A 339 -4.58 -12.20 -9.24
CA SER A 339 -3.70 -12.34 -10.42
C SER A 339 -3.10 -11.02 -10.89
N ILE A 340 -3.75 -9.86 -10.65
CA ILE A 340 -3.20 -8.55 -11.03
C ILE A 340 -1.95 -8.14 -10.25
N PHE A 341 -1.65 -8.80 -9.14
CA PHE A 341 -0.47 -8.57 -8.30
C PHE A 341 0.69 -9.52 -8.62
N PHE A 342 0.54 -10.27 -9.71
CA PHE A 342 1.54 -11.20 -10.23
C PHE A 342 1.92 -10.84 -11.67
N SER A 343 3.18 -11.06 -11.99
CA SER A 343 3.67 -10.98 -13.37
C SER A 343 2.92 -11.94 -14.29
N GLN A 344 2.81 -11.59 -15.56
CA GLN A 344 2.04 -12.34 -16.53
C GLN A 344 2.29 -13.85 -16.53
N PRO A 345 3.53 -14.37 -16.42
CA PRO A 345 3.78 -15.81 -16.36
C PRO A 345 3.13 -16.51 -15.16
N HIS A 346 3.01 -15.81 -14.01
CA HIS A 346 2.52 -16.39 -12.76
C HIS A 346 1.01 -16.18 -12.53
N GLN A 347 0.34 -15.33 -13.34
CA GLN A 347 -1.07 -15.00 -13.12
C GLN A 347 -1.99 -16.22 -13.05
N LYS A 348 -1.76 -17.23 -13.92
CA LYS A 348 -2.59 -18.45 -13.96
C LYS A 348 -2.39 -19.37 -12.76
N ASP A 349 -1.23 -19.31 -12.11
CA ASP A 349 -0.93 -20.12 -10.92
C ASP A 349 -1.68 -19.61 -9.69
N PHE A 350 -2.06 -18.32 -9.69
CA PHE A 350 -2.72 -17.63 -8.57
C PHE A 350 -4.14 -17.12 -8.90
N ASP A 351 -4.72 -17.51 -10.03
CA ASP A 351 -6.04 -17.10 -10.51
C ASP A 351 -7.22 -17.72 -9.72
N HIS A 352 -6.94 -18.43 -8.66
CA HIS A 352 -7.93 -19.01 -7.74
C HIS A 352 -8.01 -18.25 -6.40
N TYR A 353 -7.54 -16.98 -6.37
CA TYR A 353 -7.62 -16.12 -5.21
C TYR A 353 -8.30 -14.79 -5.53
N ILE A 354 -9.02 -14.26 -4.54
CA ILE A 354 -9.65 -12.95 -4.62
C ILE A 354 -9.36 -12.14 -3.36
N ARG A 355 -9.13 -10.83 -3.51
CA ARG A 355 -8.76 -9.93 -2.42
C ARG A 355 -9.92 -9.05 -1.99
N PHE A 356 -10.15 -8.96 -0.68
CA PHE A 356 -11.08 -8.05 -0.02
C PHE A 356 -10.35 -7.04 0.85
N CYS A 357 -10.96 -5.88 1.07
CA CYS A 357 -10.48 -4.83 1.94
C CYS A 357 -11.43 -4.69 3.12
N PHE A 358 -10.92 -4.85 4.36
CA PHE A 358 -11.73 -4.77 5.58
C PHE A 358 -11.57 -3.45 6.35
N VAL A 359 -10.83 -2.45 5.81
CA VAL A 359 -10.79 -1.08 6.36
C VAL A 359 -12.07 -0.33 5.96
N LYS A 360 -13.19 -0.79 6.52
CA LYS A 360 -14.54 -0.34 6.19
C LYS A 360 -15.29 0.06 7.46
N ASP A 361 -16.23 1.00 7.32
CA ASP A 361 -17.12 1.36 8.40
C ASP A 361 -18.15 0.26 8.70
N GLU A 362 -18.89 0.43 9.80
CA GLU A 362 -19.89 -0.54 10.24
C GLU A 362 -21.04 -0.68 9.23
N ALA A 363 -21.46 0.42 8.60
CA ALA A 363 -22.55 0.40 7.62
C ALA A 363 -22.17 -0.39 6.37
N THR A 364 -20.95 -0.24 5.88
CA THR A 364 -20.43 -1.01 4.73
C THR A 364 -20.30 -2.51 5.08
N LEU A 365 -19.83 -2.85 6.29
CA LEU A 365 -19.75 -4.24 6.73
C LEU A 365 -21.14 -4.87 6.90
N GLN A 366 -22.11 -4.12 7.39
CA GLN A 366 -23.50 -4.57 7.47
C GLN A 366 -24.10 -4.79 6.08
N ALA A 367 -23.89 -3.86 5.14
CA ALA A 367 -24.31 -4.03 3.75
C ALA A 367 -23.66 -5.25 3.08
N MET A 368 -22.39 -5.53 3.38
CA MET A 368 -21.72 -6.77 2.97
C MET A 368 -22.46 -8.01 3.50
N ASP A 369 -22.79 -8.02 4.79
CA ASP A 369 -23.50 -9.16 5.41
C ASP A 369 -24.85 -9.41 4.75
N GLU A 370 -25.63 -8.37 4.44
CA GLU A 370 -26.92 -8.49 3.74
C GLU A 370 -26.75 -9.15 2.36
N ARG A 371 -25.72 -8.74 1.59
CA ARG A 371 -25.41 -9.34 0.29
C ARG A 371 -24.97 -10.81 0.42
N LEU A 372 -24.14 -11.13 1.41
CA LEU A 372 -23.66 -12.48 1.65
C LEU A 372 -24.78 -13.39 2.17
N GLN A 373 -25.69 -12.90 3.03
CA GLN A 373 -26.87 -13.65 3.46
C GLN A 373 -27.81 -13.97 2.30
N LYS A 374 -28.01 -13.03 1.37
CA LYS A 374 -28.77 -13.30 0.15
C LYS A 374 -28.08 -14.39 -0.68
N TRP A 375 -26.78 -14.30 -0.88
CA TRP A 375 -26.00 -15.29 -1.60
C TRP A 375 -26.08 -16.68 -0.93
N LYS A 376 -25.97 -16.75 0.40
CA LYS A 376 -26.09 -17.99 1.16
C LYS A 376 -27.43 -18.70 0.93
N ARG A 377 -28.55 -17.95 0.90
CA ARG A 377 -29.88 -18.50 0.60
C ARG A 377 -29.97 -19.07 -0.83
N GLU A 378 -29.28 -18.48 -1.78
CA GLU A 378 -29.22 -18.99 -3.16
C GLU A 378 -28.40 -20.27 -3.29
N LEU A 379 -27.42 -20.49 -2.39
CA LEU A 379 -26.62 -21.72 -2.35
C LEU A 379 -27.35 -22.88 -1.67
N HIS A 380 -28.34 -22.57 -0.83
CA HIS A 380 -29.11 -23.54 -0.05
C HIS A 380 -30.61 -23.20 -0.15
N PRO A 381 -31.22 -23.33 -1.36
CA PRO A 381 -32.63 -22.99 -1.63
C PRO A 381 -33.62 -23.82 -0.84
#